data_458a152fd866d699bb16ffb05708cd23
#
_entry.id   458a152fd866d699bb16ffb05708cd23
#
_cell.length_a   1.000
_cell.length_b   1.000
_cell.length_c   1.000
_cell.angle_alpha   90.00
_cell.angle_beta   90.00
_cell.angle_gamma   90.00
#
_symmetry.space_group_name_H-M   'P 1'
#
loop_
_entity.id
_entity.type
_entity.pdbx_description
1 polymer ?
#
loop_
_entity_poly.entity_id
_entity_poly.type
_entity_poly.pdbx_seq_one_letter_code
_entity_poly.pdbx_strand_id
1 'polypeptide(L)'
;MTPLPSGGKNKDKFTPELRILVASLLSMVVFLAWTKYFGPKPPTNVPQPNNPPQTAPATAGNASSAPATATPTVPGKAPSAVSAAPATTTAAIGDTQERSIVVENALYRVVFSNRGAVVKSWQLKKYKDDAKPPRTLDLVHPESSELTGGWPLSMVFDDPQLEKAANAGLYKISGDSTSLSAPADVTFTWSDGHLEIAKKFHFDHSYVVNVETTATYNGSPVLAGLAWRGGFGDVTVTDPSPATTINTFYSENGRLSTFLVKKLDGPEKWGNVWQGGKTFTGIADRYFTATFLPPSDALSTPLMTRYWKVWDTVKGADGKEVSEAIPEFATATAAHPMQMRVFVGPKDYDDLKAMRPPLNSLVQFGWFEFVADPLFHALKWLHKYVPNWGWAIVLLTLVINMVLFPLRISSYRTTLKMQRVGPEVKAIQERYKKYKLNDPRKADMNKEVMAIYQREGINPIGGCVPMLLQMPIWFGLNSALRGAIELRHASWLWVHDLAAKDPYYILPVTVGISMYLVSKMTPMTTTDPQQAQMMKFLPISMSAMFVFFPFSSGLALYILTSSLVGILQQWYLNRTHPLPAPAKPTRAKK
;
A
#
# COMPACT_ATOMS: atom_id res chain seq x y z
N MET A 1 -7.52 -33.97 -42.09
CA MET A 1 -7.19 -32.58 -41.72
C MET A 1 -7.12 -32.55 -40.20
N THR A 2 -5.93 -32.67 -39.67
CA THR A 2 -5.63 -32.61 -38.22
C THR A 2 -5.41 -31.15 -37.80
N PRO A 3 -6.00 -30.64 -36.73
CA PRO A 3 -5.73 -29.30 -36.27
C PRO A 3 -4.41 -29.24 -35.50
N LEU A 4 -3.62 -28.20 -35.82
CA LEU A 4 -2.36 -27.86 -35.16
C LEU A 4 -2.57 -27.47 -33.69
N PRO A 5 -1.60 -27.77 -32.81
CA PRO A 5 -1.71 -27.43 -31.39
C PRO A 5 -1.55 -25.92 -31.17
N SER A 6 -2.51 -25.34 -30.49
CA SER A 6 -2.53 -23.94 -30.04
C SER A 6 -1.38 -23.65 -29.08
N GLY A 7 -0.67 -22.57 -29.38
CA GLY A 7 0.51 -22.11 -28.66
C GLY A 7 0.30 -21.86 -27.15
N GLY A 8 1.36 -22.17 -26.42
CA GLY A 8 1.42 -22.14 -24.98
C GLY A 8 1.08 -20.79 -24.37
N LYS A 9 0.24 -20.83 -23.36
CA LYS A 9 -0.03 -19.72 -22.43
C LYS A 9 1.24 -19.40 -21.65
N ASN A 10 1.92 -18.33 -22.01
CA ASN A 10 2.86 -17.69 -21.10
C ASN A 10 2.05 -17.10 -19.93
N LYS A 11 1.94 -17.87 -18.85
CA LYS A 11 1.48 -17.32 -17.57
C LYS A 11 2.56 -16.37 -17.09
N ASP A 12 2.29 -15.07 -17.16
CA ASP A 12 3.11 -14.06 -16.51
C ASP A 12 3.15 -14.36 -15.00
N LYS A 13 4.25 -15.00 -14.56
CA LYS A 13 4.46 -15.46 -13.18
C LYS A 13 4.72 -14.33 -12.19
N PHE A 14 4.75 -13.06 -12.64
CA PHE A 14 5.14 -11.93 -11.82
C PHE A 14 4.02 -10.90 -11.75
N THR A 15 3.59 -10.61 -10.53
CA THR A 15 2.71 -9.44 -10.27
C THR A 15 3.47 -8.15 -10.59
N PRO A 16 2.79 -7.05 -10.96
CA PRO A 16 3.44 -5.76 -11.20
C PRO A 16 4.33 -5.29 -10.05
N GLU A 17 3.93 -5.52 -8.78
CA GLU A 17 4.76 -5.25 -7.59
C GLU A 17 6.02 -6.10 -7.58
N LEU A 18 5.87 -7.37 -7.88
CA LEU A 18 7.01 -8.27 -7.94
C LEU A 18 7.93 -7.90 -9.08
N ARG A 19 7.39 -7.38 -10.21
CA ARG A 19 8.21 -6.84 -11.33
C ARG A 19 8.98 -5.60 -10.91
N ILE A 20 8.35 -4.66 -10.18
CA ILE A 20 9.01 -3.46 -9.64
C ILE A 20 10.02 -3.86 -8.56
N LEU A 21 9.66 -4.77 -7.67
CA LEU A 21 10.55 -5.27 -6.63
C LEU A 21 11.72 -6.05 -7.23
N VAL A 22 11.46 -6.90 -8.23
CA VAL A 22 12.50 -7.64 -8.98
C VAL A 22 13.37 -6.68 -9.78
N ALA A 23 12.82 -5.67 -10.46
CA ALA A 23 13.60 -4.67 -11.18
C ALA A 23 14.44 -3.81 -10.22
N SER A 24 13.89 -3.41 -9.07
CA SER A 24 14.64 -2.67 -8.04
C SER A 24 15.68 -3.57 -7.37
N LEU A 25 15.37 -4.82 -7.11
CA LEU A 25 16.27 -5.81 -6.53
C LEU A 25 17.36 -6.21 -7.54
N LEU A 26 17.00 -6.32 -8.82
CA LEU A 26 17.95 -6.54 -9.92
C LEU A 26 18.87 -5.34 -10.11
N SER A 27 18.34 -4.12 -10.03
CA SER A 27 19.14 -2.89 -10.03
C SER A 27 20.05 -2.82 -8.81
N MET A 28 19.55 -3.20 -7.63
CA MET A 28 20.33 -3.26 -6.40
C MET A 28 21.34 -4.41 -6.44
N VAL A 29 20.99 -5.58 -6.97
CA VAL A 29 21.92 -6.70 -7.17
C VAL A 29 22.97 -6.34 -8.21
N VAL A 30 22.60 -5.68 -9.31
CA VAL A 30 23.55 -5.15 -10.29
C VAL A 30 24.46 -4.11 -9.65
N PHE A 31 23.93 -3.22 -8.81
CA PHE A 31 24.71 -2.23 -8.07
C PHE A 31 25.62 -2.89 -7.03
N LEU A 32 25.14 -3.86 -6.25
CA LEU A 32 25.93 -4.61 -5.28
C LEU A 32 26.95 -5.55 -5.95
N ALA A 33 26.57 -6.20 -7.05
CA ALA A 33 27.52 -6.97 -7.86
C ALA A 33 28.59 -6.06 -8.46
N TRP A 34 28.18 -4.88 -8.95
CA TRP A 34 29.11 -3.89 -9.44
C TRP A 34 30.04 -3.37 -8.35
N THR A 35 29.54 -3.03 -7.14
CA THR A 35 30.38 -2.61 -6.00
C THR A 35 31.28 -3.73 -5.51
N LYS A 36 30.83 -4.99 -5.57
CA LYS A 36 31.62 -6.16 -5.17
C LYS A 36 32.73 -6.53 -6.19
N TYR A 37 32.42 -6.42 -7.49
CA TYR A 37 33.34 -6.84 -8.55
C TYR A 37 34.14 -5.69 -9.16
N PHE A 38 33.60 -4.47 -9.13
CA PHE A 38 34.20 -3.27 -9.75
C PHE A 38 34.41 -2.13 -8.76
N GLY A 39 33.81 -2.19 -7.55
CA GLY A 39 34.04 -1.19 -6.50
C GLY A 39 35.39 -1.37 -5.80
N PRO A 40 35.97 -0.29 -5.25
CA PRO A 40 37.18 -0.39 -4.45
C PRO A 40 36.91 -1.23 -3.19
N LYS A 41 37.62 -2.35 -3.04
CA LYS A 41 37.54 -3.15 -1.81
C LYS A 41 38.08 -2.35 -0.64
N PRO A 42 37.41 -2.34 0.52
CA PRO A 42 37.95 -1.75 1.72
C PRO A 42 39.27 -2.46 2.07
N PRO A 43 40.30 -1.72 2.56
CA PRO A 43 41.56 -2.33 2.95
C PRO A 43 41.32 -3.28 4.13
N THR A 44 41.57 -4.56 3.88
CA THR A 44 41.71 -5.56 4.94
C THR A 44 43.02 -5.31 5.65
N ASN A 45 42.98 -5.10 6.95
CA ASN A 45 44.07 -4.96 7.92
C ASN A 45 44.61 -3.54 8.11
N VAL A 46 43.99 -2.84 9.03
CA VAL A 46 44.68 -1.92 9.91
C VAL A 46 44.91 -2.70 11.23
N PRO A 47 46.13 -2.82 11.78
CA PRO A 47 46.33 -3.43 13.10
C PRO A 47 45.61 -2.58 14.14
N GLN A 48 44.69 -3.19 14.87
CA GLN A 48 44.11 -2.56 16.07
C GLN A 48 45.18 -2.49 17.16
N PRO A 49 45.26 -1.40 17.91
CA PRO A 49 46.08 -1.35 19.13
C PRO A 49 45.52 -2.33 20.16
N ASN A 50 46.40 -3.10 20.74
CA ASN A 50 46.16 -4.05 21.82
C ASN A 50 45.44 -3.40 23.00
N ASN A 51 44.24 -3.84 23.27
CA ASN A 51 43.63 -3.71 24.60
C ASN A 51 43.74 -5.02 25.37
N PRO A 52 44.09 -4.98 26.68
CA PRO A 52 44.35 -6.17 27.47
C PRO A 52 43.09 -6.98 27.77
N PRO A 53 43.23 -8.30 28.08
CA PRO A 53 42.09 -9.21 28.16
C PRO A 53 41.30 -8.98 29.46
N GLN A 54 39.99 -8.75 29.29
CA GLN A 54 39.05 -8.83 30.40
C GLN A 54 38.69 -10.30 30.67
N THR A 55 39.02 -10.71 31.87
CA THR A 55 38.70 -11.98 32.50
C THR A 55 37.20 -12.25 32.55
N ALA A 56 36.80 -13.41 32.10
CA ALA A 56 35.48 -14.00 32.33
C ALA A 56 35.39 -14.58 33.75
N PRO A 57 34.26 -14.51 34.45
CA PRO A 57 34.00 -15.34 35.59
C PRO A 57 33.33 -16.66 35.16
N ALA A 58 33.83 -17.71 35.82
CA ALA A 58 33.53 -19.10 35.58
C ALA A 58 32.17 -19.56 36.08
N THR A 59 31.73 -20.58 35.42
CA THR A 59 30.70 -21.58 35.66
C THR A 59 30.69 -22.20 37.06
N ALA A 60 29.47 -22.40 37.59
CA ALA A 60 29.14 -23.56 38.44
C ALA A 60 27.63 -23.80 38.22
N GLY A 61 27.11 -24.91 37.84
CA GLY A 61 27.44 -26.29 38.13
C GLY A 61 26.30 -26.93 38.89
N ASN A 62 25.51 -27.82 38.24
CA ASN A 62 24.80 -28.99 38.76
C ASN A 62 23.76 -28.79 39.89
N ALA A 63 22.64 -29.48 39.95
CA ALA A 63 22.21 -30.81 39.56
C ALA A 63 20.72 -30.98 39.86
N SER A 64 20.06 -31.74 39.02
CA SER A 64 19.33 -32.98 39.27
C SER A 64 18.40 -33.06 40.49
N SER A 65 17.12 -33.29 40.25
CA SER A 65 16.40 -34.49 40.62
C SER A 65 14.88 -34.31 40.51
N ALA A 66 14.24 -35.15 39.72
CA ALA A 66 12.87 -35.60 39.97
C ALA A 66 12.93 -36.65 41.10
N PRO A 67 11.82 -36.94 41.81
CA PRO A 67 10.75 -37.74 41.26
C PRO A 67 9.30 -37.48 41.80
N ALA A 68 8.37 -37.86 40.97
CA ALA A 68 7.22 -38.75 41.19
C ALA A 68 6.17 -38.51 42.30
N THR A 69 4.94 -38.61 41.81
CA THR A 69 3.78 -39.35 42.38
C THR A 69 3.01 -38.73 43.52
N ALA A 70 1.76 -38.35 43.24
CA ALA A 70 0.57 -38.99 43.84
C ALA A 70 -0.73 -38.36 43.39
N THR A 71 -1.53 -39.13 42.71
CA THR A 71 -2.98 -38.99 42.60
C THR A 71 -3.63 -39.29 43.96
N PRO A 72 -4.72 -38.59 44.30
CA PRO A 72 -5.87 -39.31 44.81
C PRO A 72 -7.15 -38.96 44.07
N THR A 73 -7.75 -39.99 43.58
CA THR A 73 -9.12 -40.10 43.12
C THR A 73 -10.08 -39.87 44.28
N VAL A 74 -11.05 -38.94 44.09
CA VAL A 74 -12.25 -38.89 44.91
C VAL A 74 -13.45 -38.83 44.01
N PRO A 75 -14.50 -39.65 44.20
CA PRO A 75 -15.64 -39.73 43.31
C PRO A 75 -16.60 -38.57 43.58
N GLY A 76 -16.71 -37.66 42.62
CA GLY A 76 -17.66 -36.55 42.63
C GLY A 76 -18.92 -36.91 41.85
N LYS A 77 -19.99 -36.90 42.57
CA LYS A 77 -21.40 -36.92 42.30
C LYS A 77 -21.75 -36.32 40.92
N ALA A 78 -22.47 -37.04 40.07
CA ALA A 78 -23.09 -36.58 38.85
C ALA A 78 -23.97 -35.32 39.09
N PRO A 79 -23.84 -34.26 38.29
CA PRO A 79 -24.81 -33.18 38.33
C PRO A 79 -26.11 -33.69 37.72
N SER A 80 -27.16 -33.54 38.45
CA SER A 80 -28.55 -33.72 38.00
C SER A 80 -28.79 -33.00 36.70
N ALA A 81 -29.46 -33.67 35.75
CA ALA A 81 -29.99 -33.07 34.54
C ALA A 81 -30.79 -31.82 34.90
N VAL A 82 -30.26 -30.66 34.48
CA VAL A 82 -31.06 -29.44 34.44
C VAL A 82 -32.12 -29.68 33.40
N SER A 83 -33.36 -29.78 33.84
CA SER A 83 -34.57 -29.79 33.02
C SER A 83 -34.47 -28.61 32.02
N ALA A 84 -34.33 -28.92 30.72
CA ALA A 84 -34.40 -27.93 29.68
C ALA A 84 -35.72 -27.16 29.82
N ALA A 85 -35.65 -25.86 30.06
CA ALA A 85 -36.81 -25.00 29.98
C ALA A 85 -37.49 -25.19 28.61
N PRO A 86 -38.82 -25.18 28.53
CA PRO A 86 -39.53 -25.34 27.26
C PRO A 86 -39.03 -24.26 26.29
N ALA A 87 -38.63 -24.65 25.07
CA ALA A 87 -38.25 -23.75 24.01
C ALA A 87 -39.40 -22.75 23.77
N THR A 88 -39.16 -21.48 24.07
CA THR A 88 -40.11 -20.41 23.81
C THR A 88 -40.14 -20.17 22.31
N THR A 89 -41.10 -20.71 21.60
CA THR A 89 -41.35 -20.39 20.19
C THR A 89 -41.89 -18.96 20.10
N THR A 90 -41.12 -18.09 19.44
CA THR A 90 -41.54 -16.72 19.13
C THR A 90 -42.47 -16.74 17.91
N ALA A 91 -43.42 -15.81 17.80
CA ALA A 91 -44.24 -15.72 16.61
C ALA A 91 -43.40 -15.40 15.38
N ALA A 92 -43.70 -16.02 14.23
CA ALA A 92 -43.03 -15.73 12.97
C ALA A 92 -43.26 -14.24 12.59
N ILE A 93 -42.15 -13.54 12.28
CA ILE A 93 -42.15 -12.11 11.90
C ILE A 93 -41.44 -12.01 10.54
N GLY A 94 -42.08 -11.39 9.57
CA GLY A 94 -41.47 -11.17 8.26
C GLY A 94 -42.36 -10.32 7.36
N ASP A 95 -41.85 -10.03 6.18
CA ASP A 95 -42.59 -9.42 5.07
C ASP A 95 -43.04 -10.51 4.08
N THR A 96 -44.02 -10.18 3.25
CA THR A 96 -44.51 -11.11 2.19
C THR A 96 -43.84 -10.86 0.85
N GLN A 97 -43.23 -9.70 0.65
CA GLN A 97 -42.62 -9.28 -0.60
C GLN A 97 -41.25 -8.65 -0.36
N GLU A 98 -40.35 -8.84 -1.35
CA GLU A 98 -39.07 -8.14 -1.35
C GLU A 98 -39.30 -6.65 -1.64
N ARG A 99 -38.76 -5.80 -0.78
CA ARG A 99 -38.83 -4.33 -0.89
C ARG A 99 -37.44 -3.74 -0.69
N SER A 100 -37.22 -2.61 -1.36
CA SER A 100 -36.00 -1.84 -1.17
C SER A 100 -36.32 -0.55 -0.39
N ILE A 101 -35.38 -0.15 0.47
CA ILE A 101 -35.41 1.14 1.14
C ILE A 101 -34.11 1.89 0.83
N VAL A 102 -34.24 3.18 0.53
CA VAL A 102 -33.12 4.06 0.21
C VAL A 102 -32.87 4.97 1.41
N VAL A 103 -31.61 5.07 1.82
CA VAL A 103 -31.17 6.07 2.80
C VAL A 103 -30.10 6.94 2.15
N GLU A 104 -30.28 8.26 2.22
CA GLU A 104 -29.33 9.14 1.59
C GLU A 104 -29.01 10.40 2.43
N ASN A 105 -27.82 10.93 2.23
CA ASN A 105 -27.39 12.22 2.73
C ASN A 105 -26.57 12.96 1.66
N ALA A 106 -25.85 14.03 2.04
CA ALA A 106 -24.99 14.79 1.13
C ALA A 106 -23.76 13.99 0.62
N LEU A 107 -23.38 12.90 1.32
CA LEU A 107 -22.14 12.13 1.06
C LEU A 107 -22.41 10.85 0.28
N TYR A 108 -23.52 10.15 0.60
CA TYR A 108 -23.80 8.85 0.02
C TYR A 108 -25.31 8.63 -0.22
N ARG A 109 -25.60 7.58 -0.99
CA ARG A 109 -26.92 6.97 -1.19
C ARG A 109 -26.77 5.47 -1.03
N VAL A 110 -27.47 4.89 -0.05
CA VAL A 110 -27.46 3.46 0.27
C VAL A 110 -28.81 2.85 -0.06
N VAL A 111 -28.81 1.71 -0.73
CA VAL A 111 -30.02 0.95 -1.05
C VAL A 111 -29.97 -0.38 -0.32
N PHE A 112 -30.92 -0.62 0.54
CA PHE A 112 -31.12 -1.89 1.22
C PHE A 112 -32.20 -2.72 0.53
N SER A 113 -32.06 -4.06 0.59
CA SER A 113 -33.15 -5.00 0.37
C SER A 113 -33.58 -5.56 1.72
N ASN A 114 -34.88 -5.75 1.91
CA ASN A 114 -35.40 -6.45 3.09
C ASN A 114 -35.13 -7.96 3.04
N ARG A 115 -34.72 -8.54 1.90
CA ARG A 115 -34.23 -9.92 1.87
C ARG A 115 -32.86 -9.97 2.51
N GLY A 116 -32.76 -10.65 3.66
CA GLY A 116 -31.54 -10.70 4.45
C GLY A 116 -31.17 -9.39 5.15
N ALA A 117 -31.94 -8.30 4.95
CA ALA A 117 -31.64 -6.95 5.43
C ALA A 117 -30.19 -6.55 5.06
N VAL A 118 -29.87 -6.60 3.77
CA VAL A 118 -28.52 -6.40 3.20
C VAL A 118 -28.46 -5.16 2.32
N VAL A 119 -27.26 -4.67 2.08
CA VAL A 119 -27.03 -3.54 1.18
C VAL A 119 -26.85 -4.03 -0.25
N LYS A 120 -27.62 -3.45 -1.17
CA LYS A 120 -27.56 -3.73 -2.62
C LYS A 120 -26.73 -2.72 -3.41
N SER A 121 -26.58 -1.49 -2.87
CA SER A 121 -25.82 -0.41 -3.49
C SER A 121 -25.36 0.56 -2.42
N TRP A 122 -24.11 1.03 -2.51
CA TRP A 122 -23.53 2.07 -1.65
C TRP A 122 -22.79 3.08 -2.51
N GLN A 123 -23.51 4.09 -2.95
CA GLN A 123 -22.99 5.12 -3.85
C GLN A 123 -22.39 6.29 -3.08
N LEU A 124 -21.17 6.69 -3.44
CA LEU A 124 -20.51 7.87 -2.90
C LEU A 124 -20.74 9.08 -3.84
N LYS A 125 -21.61 10.02 -3.43
CA LYS A 125 -22.08 11.13 -4.28
C LYS A 125 -20.98 12.06 -4.78
N LYS A 126 -19.89 12.21 -4.02
CA LYS A 126 -18.75 13.07 -4.37
C LYS A 126 -17.73 12.41 -5.30
N TYR A 127 -17.85 11.12 -5.55
CA TYR A 127 -16.87 10.33 -6.31
C TYR A 127 -17.49 9.73 -7.56
N LYS A 128 -16.68 9.67 -8.61
CA LYS A 128 -17.04 9.04 -9.88
C LYS A 128 -16.20 7.78 -10.08
N ASP A 129 -16.73 6.84 -10.87
CA ASP A 129 -15.98 5.70 -11.39
C ASP A 129 -15.14 6.10 -12.60
N ASP A 130 -14.28 5.19 -13.10
CA ASP A 130 -13.44 5.40 -14.28
C ASP A 130 -14.15 4.95 -15.58
N ALA A 131 -15.46 4.64 -15.53
CA ALA A 131 -16.25 4.30 -16.71
C ALA A 131 -16.39 5.47 -17.68
N LYS A 132 -16.74 5.17 -18.92
CA LYS A 132 -16.96 6.18 -19.96
C LYS A 132 -18.40 6.04 -20.50
N PRO A 133 -19.31 6.95 -20.19
CA PRO A 133 -19.17 8.15 -19.33
C PRO A 133 -19.04 7.82 -17.83
N PRO A 134 -18.40 8.71 -17.04
CA PRO A 134 -18.22 8.50 -15.61
C PRO A 134 -19.56 8.49 -14.86
N ARG A 135 -19.81 7.48 -14.03
CA ARG A 135 -21.00 7.33 -13.18
C ARG A 135 -20.66 7.65 -11.72
N THR A 136 -21.66 7.81 -10.90
CA THR A 136 -21.47 7.89 -9.45
C THR A 136 -20.91 6.55 -8.97
N LEU A 137 -19.81 6.62 -8.21
CA LEU A 137 -19.11 5.43 -7.73
C LEU A 137 -19.99 4.62 -6.78
N ASP A 138 -20.19 3.35 -7.08
CA ASP A 138 -20.80 2.36 -6.21
C ASP A 138 -19.74 1.43 -5.65
N LEU A 139 -19.70 1.24 -4.34
CA LEU A 139 -18.72 0.38 -3.67
C LEU A 139 -19.17 -1.07 -3.58
N VAL A 140 -20.44 -1.37 -3.88
CA VAL A 140 -21.00 -2.71 -3.92
C VAL A 140 -20.97 -3.24 -5.35
N HIS A 141 -20.62 -4.50 -5.50
CA HIS A 141 -20.56 -5.18 -6.79
C HIS A 141 -21.75 -6.16 -6.90
N PRO A 142 -22.85 -5.76 -7.55
CA PRO A 142 -24.04 -6.60 -7.63
C PRO A 142 -23.79 -7.95 -8.30
N GLU A 143 -23.04 -7.96 -9.42
CA GLU A 143 -22.74 -9.19 -10.17
C GLU A 143 -21.98 -10.21 -9.30
N SER A 144 -20.91 -9.78 -8.63
CA SER A 144 -20.13 -10.64 -7.74
C SER A 144 -20.95 -11.07 -6.51
N SER A 145 -21.77 -10.17 -5.96
CA SER A 145 -22.64 -10.48 -4.80
C SER A 145 -23.68 -11.53 -5.14
N GLU A 146 -24.25 -11.51 -6.33
CA GLU A 146 -25.21 -12.51 -6.80
C GLU A 146 -24.54 -13.87 -7.03
N LEU A 147 -23.38 -13.88 -7.67
CA LEU A 147 -22.61 -15.10 -7.92
C LEU A 147 -22.11 -15.78 -6.64
N THR A 148 -21.60 -15.00 -5.70
CA THR A 148 -21.13 -15.55 -4.41
C THR A 148 -22.24 -15.81 -3.40
N GLY A 149 -23.46 -15.34 -3.68
CA GLY A 149 -24.59 -15.39 -2.76
C GLY A 149 -24.41 -14.54 -1.50
N GLY A 150 -23.44 -13.60 -1.53
CA GLY A 150 -23.08 -12.78 -0.38
C GLY A 150 -23.18 -11.27 -0.65
N TRP A 151 -23.86 -10.54 0.25
CA TRP A 151 -24.05 -9.09 0.17
C TRP A 151 -23.44 -8.38 1.38
N PRO A 152 -23.08 -7.10 1.27
CA PRO A 152 -22.67 -6.31 2.43
C PRO A 152 -23.75 -6.26 3.52
N LEU A 153 -23.30 -6.34 4.76
CA LEU A 153 -24.11 -6.41 5.99
C LEU A 153 -24.99 -7.66 6.10
N SER A 154 -24.68 -8.76 5.37
CA SER A 154 -25.27 -10.08 5.60
C SER A 154 -24.86 -10.65 6.96
N MET A 155 -25.69 -11.54 7.51
CA MET A 155 -25.40 -12.25 8.76
C MET A 155 -24.48 -13.43 8.51
N VAL A 156 -23.59 -13.70 9.48
CA VAL A 156 -22.72 -14.88 9.50
C VAL A 156 -22.85 -15.58 10.85
N PHE A 157 -23.08 -16.88 10.81
CA PHE A 157 -23.21 -17.74 11.98
C PHE A 157 -22.19 -18.89 11.90
N ASP A 158 -21.99 -19.58 13.02
CA ASP A 158 -21.23 -20.84 13.02
C ASP A 158 -22.04 -21.99 12.41
N ASP A 159 -23.36 -21.94 12.55
CA ASP A 159 -24.30 -22.88 11.92
C ASP A 159 -24.71 -22.37 10.52
N PRO A 160 -24.37 -23.10 9.43
CA PRO A 160 -24.74 -22.70 8.08
C PRO A 160 -26.25 -22.68 7.81
N GLN A 161 -27.05 -23.42 8.58
CA GLN A 161 -28.51 -23.41 8.43
C GLN A 161 -29.11 -22.10 8.95
N LEU A 162 -28.63 -21.63 10.10
CA LEU A 162 -29.02 -20.32 10.65
C LEU A 162 -28.57 -19.19 9.72
N GLU A 163 -27.37 -19.28 9.17
CA GLU A 163 -26.85 -18.29 8.21
C GLU A 163 -27.75 -18.24 6.95
N LYS A 164 -28.08 -19.39 6.39
CA LYS A 164 -28.95 -19.48 5.21
C LYS A 164 -30.34 -18.91 5.49
N ALA A 165 -30.97 -19.29 6.61
CA ALA A 165 -32.28 -18.81 7.00
C ALA A 165 -32.28 -17.28 7.18
N ALA A 166 -31.31 -16.73 7.92
CA ALA A 166 -31.17 -15.32 8.17
C ALA A 166 -31.00 -14.48 6.89
N ASN A 167 -30.21 -14.95 5.93
CA ASN A 167 -29.92 -14.20 4.71
C ASN A 167 -30.97 -14.41 3.59
N ALA A 168 -31.79 -15.45 3.67
CA ALA A 168 -32.91 -15.67 2.75
C ALA A 168 -34.23 -15.03 3.24
N GLY A 169 -34.35 -14.75 4.54
CA GLY A 169 -35.56 -14.22 5.17
C GLY A 169 -35.98 -12.84 4.64
N LEU A 170 -37.27 -12.62 4.53
CA LEU A 170 -37.86 -11.30 4.20
C LEU A 170 -38.14 -10.55 5.48
N TYR A 171 -37.31 -9.60 5.83
CA TYR A 171 -37.41 -8.81 7.04
C TYR A 171 -38.53 -7.78 6.94
N LYS A 172 -39.26 -7.58 8.01
CA LYS A 172 -40.18 -6.47 8.17
C LYS A 172 -39.36 -5.20 8.43
N ILE A 173 -39.64 -4.16 7.62
CA ILE A 173 -38.99 -2.85 7.76
C ILE A 173 -39.86 -1.98 8.68
N SER A 174 -39.24 -1.23 9.60
CA SER A 174 -39.94 -0.23 10.41
C SER A 174 -40.34 0.97 9.53
N GLY A 175 -41.64 1.25 9.47
CA GLY A 175 -42.22 2.33 8.66
C GLY A 175 -42.48 1.93 7.20
N ASP A 176 -43.26 2.78 6.51
CA ASP A 176 -43.72 2.54 5.13
C ASP A 176 -42.94 3.35 4.08
N SER A 177 -42.01 4.19 4.53
CA SER A 177 -41.21 5.04 3.62
C SER A 177 -40.23 4.21 2.82
N THR A 178 -40.19 4.43 1.51
CA THR A 178 -39.20 3.80 0.60
C THR A 178 -37.92 4.59 0.48
N SER A 179 -37.89 5.85 0.95
CA SER A 179 -36.73 6.72 0.94
C SER A 179 -36.68 7.57 2.20
N LEU A 180 -35.51 7.64 2.82
CA LEU A 180 -35.21 8.40 4.03
C LEU A 180 -34.02 9.31 3.82
N SER A 181 -34.07 10.52 4.37
CA SER A 181 -32.91 11.43 4.43
C SER A 181 -32.31 11.39 5.83
N ALA A 182 -30.98 11.28 5.91
CA ALA A 182 -30.31 11.30 7.21
C ALA A 182 -30.41 12.69 7.89
N PRO A 183 -30.56 12.75 9.25
CA PRO A 183 -30.45 11.63 10.16
C PRO A 183 -31.69 10.73 10.12
N ALA A 184 -31.50 9.41 10.11
CA ALA A 184 -32.57 8.45 9.98
C ALA A 184 -32.24 7.11 10.66
N ASP A 185 -33.26 6.46 11.18
CA ASP A 185 -33.20 5.11 11.72
C ASP A 185 -33.95 4.14 10.79
N VAL A 186 -33.32 2.99 10.51
CA VAL A 186 -33.97 1.88 9.80
C VAL A 186 -33.83 0.62 10.64
N THR A 187 -34.93 -0.02 10.93
CA THR A 187 -34.96 -1.28 11.68
C THR A 187 -35.55 -2.38 10.82
N PHE A 188 -34.86 -3.51 10.75
CA PHE A 188 -35.29 -4.73 10.10
C PHE A 188 -35.49 -5.81 11.15
N THR A 189 -36.65 -6.46 11.19
CA THR A 189 -36.93 -7.54 12.11
C THR A 189 -37.43 -8.77 11.36
N TRP A 190 -37.00 -9.96 11.77
CA TRP A 190 -37.39 -11.22 11.17
C TRP A 190 -37.37 -12.35 12.19
N SER A 191 -38.30 -13.28 12.10
CA SER A 191 -38.31 -14.50 12.88
C SER A 191 -39.01 -15.64 12.12
N ASP A 192 -38.46 -16.85 12.18
CA ASP A 192 -39.13 -18.07 11.71
C ASP A 192 -39.82 -18.86 12.82
N GLY A 193 -39.87 -18.29 14.04
CA GLY A 193 -40.38 -18.94 15.24
C GLY A 193 -39.30 -19.53 16.14
N HIS A 194 -38.10 -19.78 15.63
CA HIS A 194 -36.95 -20.29 16.36
C HIS A 194 -35.80 -19.30 16.38
N LEU A 195 -35.42 -18.80 15.20
CA LEU A 195 -34.40 -17.76 15.04
C LEU A 195 -35.08 -16.40 14.92
N GLU A 196 -34.72 -15.49 15.79
CA GLU A 196 -35.20 -14.11 15.76
C GLU A 196 -33.99 -13.17 15.57
N ILE A 197 -34.11 -12.25 14.61
CA ILE A 197 -33.07 -11.29 14.27
C ILE A 197 -33.66 -9.89 14.16
N ALA A 198 -33.00 -8.91 14.78
CA ALA A 198 -33.26 -7.51 14.52
C ALA A 198 -31.96 -6.79 14.18
N LYS A 199 -31.96 -6.01 13.09
CA LYS A 199 -30.88 -5.13 12.68
C LYS A 199 -31.37 -3.71 12.67
N LYS A 200 -30.73 -2.84 13.43
CA LYS A 200 -31.04 -1.41 13.51
C LYS A 200 -29.84 -0.61 13.00
N PHE A 201 -30.10 0.27 12.06
CA PHE A 201 -29.11 1.15 11.45
C PHE A 201 -29.49 2.59 11.76
N HIS A 202 -28.53 3.34 12.33
CA HIS A 202 -28.65 4.76 12.56
C HIS A 202 -27.69 5.50 11.66
N PHE A 203 -28.23 6.35 10.78
CA PHE A 203 -27.51 7.16 9.82
C PHE A 203 -27.47 8.62 10.29
N ASP A 204 -26.31 9.24 10.15
CA ASP A 204 -26.11 10.67 10.39
C ASP A 204 -25.59 11.37 9.12
N HIS A 205 -24.99 12.57 9.28
CA HIS A 205 -24.41 13.32 8.18
C HIS A 205 -22.95 12.93 7.86
N SER A 206 -22.41 11.90 8.51
CA SER A 206 -21.03 11.41 8.33
C SER A 206 -20.98 10.14 7.48
N TYR A 207 -19.79 9.63 7.19
CA TYR A 207 -19.59 8.31 6.56
C TYR A 207 -19.75 7.14 7.54
N VAL A 208 -20.13 7.38 8.80
CA VAL A 208 -20.28 6.36 9.82
C VAL A 208 -21.75 6.00 9.98
N VAL A 209 -22.03 4.71 10.05
CA VAL A 209 -23.36 4.17 10.37
C VAL A 209 -23.23 3.38 11.66
N ASN A 210 -24.06 3.71 12.66
CA ASN A 210 -24.15 2.91 13.88
C ASN A 210 -25.08 1.73 13.62
N VAL A 211 -24.63 0.53 13.99
CA VAL A 211 -25.36 -0.71 13.76
C VAL A 211 -25.53 -1.44 15.07
N GLU A 212 -26.78 -1.78 15.36
CA GLU A 212 -27.13 -2.67 16.46
C GLU A 212 -27.81 -3.92 15.91
N THR A 213 -27.36 -5.09 16.34
CA THR A 213 -27.89 -6.36 15.87
C THR A 213 -28.17 -7.28 17.06
N THR A 214 -29.35 -7.86 17.08
CA THR A 214 -29.73 -8.93 18.01
C THR A 214 -29.97 -10.20 17.22
N ALA A 215 -29.51 -11.34 17.73
CA ALA A 215 -29.80 -12.65 17.18
C ALA A 215 -30.05 -13.61 18.34
N THR A 216 -31.25 -14.22 18.39
CA THR A 216 -31.59 -15.22 19.39
C THR A 216 -32.11 -16.48 18.71
N TYR A 217 -31.73 -17.63 19.24
CA TYR A 217 -32.19 -18.94 18.78
C TYR A 217 -32.86 -19.66 19.93
N ASN A 218 -34.12 -20.02 19.77
CA ASN A 218 -34.97 -20.59 20.84
C ASN A 218 -34.94 -19.74 22.12
N GLY A 219 -34.99 -18.41 21.98
CA GLY A 219 -34.98 -17.46 23.09
C GLY A 219 -33.59 -17.21 23.74
N SER A 220 -32.54 -17.89 23.29
CA SER A 220 -31.18 -17.70 23.81
C SER A 220 -30.33 -16.91 22.83
N PRO A 221 -29.47 -15.96 23.28
CA PRO A 221 -28.56 -15.26 22.44
C PRO A 221 -27.61 -16.22 21.69
N VAL A 222 -27.44 -15.99 20.38
CA VAL A 222 -26.50 -16.75 19.54
C VAL A 222 -25.45 -15.81 18.96
N LEU A 223 -24.21 -16.29 18.89
CA LEU A 223 -23.12 -15.54 18.28
C LEU A 223 -23.40 -15.37 16.78
N ALA A 224 -23.50 -14.13 16.35
CA ALA A 224 -23.70 -13.74 14.97
C ALA A 224 -22.80 -12.58 14.62
N GLY A 225 -22.33 -12.53 13.36
CA GLY A 225 -21.54 -11.42 12.86
C GLY A 225 -22.19 -10.74 11.67
N LEU A 226 -21.76 -9.53 11.38
CA LEU A 226 -22.04 -8.82 10.13
C LEU A 226 -20.87 -8.94 9.19
N ALA A 227 -21.15 -9.21 7.92
CA ALA A 227 -20.14 -9.42 6.90
C ALA A 227 -20.14 -8.30 5.85
N TRP A 228 -18.97 -8.09 5.24
CA TRP A 228 -18.87 -7.48 3.92
C TRP A 228 -18.52 -8.56 2.91
N ARG A 229 -19.40 -8.81 1.96
CA ARG A 229 -19.32 -9.90 0.99
C ARG A 229 -19.58 -9.38 -0.42
N GLY A 230 -19.19 -10.17 -1.43
CA GLY A 230 -19.46 -9.88 -2.84
C GLY A 230 -18.57 -8.82 -3.47
N GLY A 231 -17.37 -8.58 -2.91
CA GLY A 231 -16.43 -7.60 -3.44
C GLY A 231 -16.57 -6.19 -2.85
N PHE A 232 -15.65 -5.29 -3.24
CA PHE A 232 -15.58 -3.94 -2.70
C PHE A 232 -14.81 -3.00 -3.64
N GLY A 233 -15.21 -1.74 -3.72
CA GLY A 233 -14.43 -0.66 -4.31
C GLY A 233 -14.77 -0.36 -5.77
N ASP A 234 -13.84 0.27 -6.50
CA ASP A 234 -14.04 0.65 -7.89
C ASP A 234 -13.54 -0.43 -8.87
N VAL A 235 -14.46 -1.18 -9.48
CA VAL A 235 -14.15 -2.21 -10.49
C VAL A 235 -13.77 -1.63 -11.86
N THR A 236 -14.01 -0.34 -12.09
CA THR A 236 -13.77 0.29 -13.39
C THR A 236 -12.32 0.77 -13.57
N VAL A 237 -11.51 0.70 -12.52
CA VAL A 237 -10.10 1.05 -12.57
C VAL A 237 -9.34 0.07 -13.44
N THR A 238 -8.92 0.53 -14.61
CA THR A 238 -8.24 -0.29 -15.63
C THR A 238 -6.75 -0.50 -15.37
N ASP A 239 -6.16 0.22 -14.43
CA ASP A 239 -4.74 0.09 -14.10
C ASP A 239 -4.51 -1.12 -13.17
N PRO A 240 -3.87 -2.19 -13.65
CA PRO A 240 -3.58 -3.38 -12.87
C PRO A 240 -2.47 -3.16 -11.81
N SER A 241 -2.30 -1.92 -11.35
CA SER A 241 -1.37 -1.64 -10.26
C SER A 241 -1.77 -2.44 -9.03
N PRO A 242 -0.81 -3.05 -8.33
CA PRO A 242 -1.08 -3.74 -7.06
C PRO A 242 -1.78 -2.88 -6.00
N ALA A 243 -1.75 -1.57 -6.19
CA ALA A 243 -2.46 -0.62 -5.34
C ALA A 243 -3.98 -0.59 -5.58
N THR A 244 -4.50 -1.23 -6.61
CA THR A 244 -5.94 -1.43 -6.85
C THR A 244 -6.44 -2.75 -6.28
N THR A 245 -5.54 -3.58 -5.76
CA THR A 245 -5.92 -4.86 -5.18
C THR A 245 -6.69 -4.65 -3.89
N ILE A 246 -7.87 -5.25 -3.81
CA ILE A 246 -8.69 -5.26 -2.60
C ILE A 246 -7.96 -6.04 -1.51
N ASN A 247 -7.88 -5.47 -0.33
CA ASN A 247 -7.23 -6.05 0.83
C ASN A 247 -8.18 -6.10 2.01
N THR A 248 -8.16 -7.18 2.76
CA THR A 248 -8.74 -7.22 4.09
C THR A 248 -7.67 -6.85 5.13
N PHE A 249 -8.11 -6.26 6.23
CA PHE A 249 -7.21 -5.82 7.29
C PHE A 249 -7.85 -5.90 8.67
N TYR A 250 -7.01 -5.94 9.70
CA TYR A 250 -7.41 -5.65 11.07
C TYR A 250 -6.32 -4.85 11.80
N SER A 251 -6.73 -4.17 12.85
CA SER A 251 -5.80 -3.58 13.82
C SER A 251 -5.86 -4.34 15.14
N GLU A 252 -4.71 -4.62 15.69
CA GLU A 252 -4.55 -5.27 16.97
C GLU A 252 -3.39 -4.61 17.72
N ASN A 253 -3.62 -4.18 18.96
CA ASN A 253 -2.61 -3.49 19.78
C ASN A 253 -1.94 -2.29 19.04
N GLY A 254 -2.72 -1.53 18.28
CA GLY A 254 -2.23 -0.39 17.50
C GLY A 254 -1.44 -0.74 16.23
N ARG A 255 -1.29 -2.03 15.91
CA ARG A 255 -0.62 -2.50 14.70
C ARG A 255 -1.64 -2.90 13.64
N LEU A 256 -1.54 -2.31 12.47
CA LEU A 256 -2.33 -2.69 11.30
C LEU A 256 -1.71 -3.93 10.62
N SER A 257 -2.52 -4.94 10.38
CA SER A 257 -2.18 -6.12 9.58
C SER A 257 -3.07 -6.16 8.35
N THR A 258 -2.45 -6.23 7.18
CA THR A 258 -3.14 -6.25 5.88
C THR A 258 -2.89 -7.57 5.17
N PHE A 259 -3.94 -8.17 4.64
CA PHE A 259 -3.86 -9.43 3.90
C PHE A 259 -4.22 -9.22 2.44
N LEU A 260 -3.31 -9.63 1.58
CA LEU A 260 -3.62 -9.84 0.18
C LEU A 260 -4.52 -11.08 0.05
N VAL A 261 -5.51 -11.02 -0.83
CA VAL A 261 -6.43 -12.14 -1.11
C VAL A 261 -5.72 -13.47 -1.32
N LYS A 262 -4.57 -13.46 -1.97
CA LYS A 262 -3.75 -14.65 -2.22
C LYS A 262 -3.24 -15.32 -0.94
N LYS A 263 -3.13 -14.59 0.17
CA LYS A 263 -2.67 -15.10 1.48
C LYS A 263 -3.82 -15.63 2.34
N LEU A 264 -5.06 -15.48 1.91
CA LEU A 264 -6.24 -16.07 2.55
C LEU A 264 -6.40 -17.55 2.14
N ASP A 265 -5.31 -18.24 1.83
CA ASP A 265 -5.34 -19.64 1.46
C ASP A 265 -5.53 -20.55 2.67
N GLY A 266 -6.60 -21.28 2.63
CA GLY A 266 -6.93 -22.40 3.48
C GLY A 266 -8.00 -22.09 4.53
N PRO A 267 -9.06 -22.89 4.54
CA PRO A 267 -10.13 -22.82 5.56
C PRO A 267 -9.60 -23.07 6.97
N GLU A 268 -8.44 -23.70 7.12
CA GLU A 268 -7.87 -24.06 8.41
C GLU A 268 -7.25 -22.88 9.18
N LYS A 269 -6.80 -21.82 8.49
CA LYS A 269 -6.14 -20.68 9.16
C LYS A 269 -7.05 -19.50 9.45
N TRP A 270 -8.04 -19.20 8.62
CA TRP A 270 -8.82 -17.97 8.71
C TRP A 270 -10.34 -18.16 8.51
N GLY A 271 -10.77 -19.15 7.73
CA GLY A 271 -12.14 -19.27 7.21
C GLY A 271 -13.23 -19.66 8.21
N ASN A 272 -12.92 -20.43 9.25
CA ASN A 272 -13.94 -21.07 10.10
C ASN A 272 -13.87 -20.70 11.58
N VAL A 273 -12.93 -19.86 12.01
CA VAL A 273 -12.75 -19.54 13.41
C VAL A 273 -12.77 -18.03 13.65
N TRP A 274 -13.58 -17.59 14.59
CA TRP A 274 -13.58 -16.21 15.05
C TRP A 274 -12.29 -15.89 15.80
N GLN A 275 -11.61 -14.83 15.37
CA GLN A 275 -10.39 -14.34 16.00
C GLN A 275 -10.70 -13.04 16.75
N GLY A 276 -10.58 -13.07 18.06
CA GLY A 276 -10.83 -11.93 18.94
C GLY A 276 -9.67 -10.94 19.02
N GLY A 277 -9.84 -9.92 19.86
CA GLY A 277 -8.79 -8.95 20.20
C GLY A 277 -8.56 -7.85 19.17
N LYS A 278 -9.46 -7.67 18.19
CA LYS A 278 -9.27 -6.66 17.15
C LYS A 278 -9.86 -5.32 17.57
N THR A 279 -9.10 -4.24 17.33
CA THR A 279 -9.55 -2.87 17.58
C THR A 279 -10.48 -2.37 16.48
N PHE A 280 -10.16 -2.71 15.24
CA PHE A 280 -11.01 -2.51 14.06
C PHE A 280 -10.62 -3.51 12.97
N THR A 281 -11.53 -3.74 12.04
CA THR A 281 -11.34 -4.66 10.91
C THR A 281 -12.08 -4.15 9.70
N GLY A 282 -11.68 -4.59 8.51
CA GLY A 282 -12.36 -4.13 7.31
C GLY A 282 -11.79 -4.66 6.01
N ILE A 283 -12.29 -4.05 4.94
CA ILE A 283 -11.87 -4.24 3.56
C ILE A 283 -11.57 -2.89 2.96
N ALA A 284 -10.56 -2.81 2.15
CA ALA A 284 -10.18 -1.57 1.46
C ALA A 284 -9.61 -1.87 0.08
N ASP A 285 -9.87 -0.96 -0.84
CA ASP A 285 -9.10 -0.80 -2.06
C ASP A 285 -8.05 0.31 -1.85
N ARG A 286 -7.56 0.86 -2.94
CA ARG A 286 -6.57 1.94 -2.90
C ARG A 286 -7.11 3.23 -2.25
N TYR A 287 -8.36 3.59 -2.48
CA TYR A 287 -8.94 4.89 -2.17
C TYR A 287 -10.08 4.86 -1.17
N PHE A 288 -10.74 3.71 -1.03
CA PHE A 288 -11.94 3.55 -0.23
C PHE A 288 -11.79 2.43 0.79
N THR A 289 -12.62 2.46 1.81
CA THR A 289 -12.65 1.42 2.84
C THR A 289 -14.05 1.23 3.41
N ALA A 290 -14.38 -0.03 3.74
CA ALA A 290 -15.45 -0.38 4.64
C ALA A 290 -14.82 -0.94 5.92
N THR A 291 -14.91 -0.19 7.01
CA THR A 291 -14.23 -0.48 8.28
C THR A 291 -15.25 -0.63 9.40
N PHE A 292 -15.18 -1.74 10.10
CA PHE A 292 -16.00 -2.04 11.26
C PHE A 292 -15.24 -1.68 12.53
N LEU A 293 -15.90 -0.96 13.42
CA LEU A 293 -15.36 -0.30 14.60
C LEU A 293 -16.18 -0.65 15.83
N PRO A 294 -15.60 -0.68 17.03
CA PRO A 294 -16.35 -0.78 18.26
C PRO A 294 -17.28 0.44 18.45
N PRO A 295 -18.28 0.36 19.32
CA PRO A 295 -19.13 1.50 19.68
C PRO A 295 -18.30 2.69 20.18
N SER A 296 -18.82 3.90 20.04
CA SER A 296 -18.11 5.14 20.44
C SER A 296 -17.91 5.27 21.94
N ASP A 297 -18.81 4.73 22.73
CA ASP A 297 -18.83 4.68 24.19
C ASP A 297 -18.08 3.48 24.77
N ALA A 298 -17.74 2.48 23.93
CA ALA A 298 -17.07 1.26 24.33
C ALA A 298 -15.90 0.91 23.40
N LEU A 299 -14.98 1.87 23.20
CA LEU A 299 -13.83 1.74 22.28
C LEU A 299 -12.89 0.56 22.62
N SER A 300 -12.91 0.09 23.86
CA SER A 300 -12.13 -1.08 24.32
C SER A 300 -12.80 -2.42 24.04
N THR A 301 -14.03 -2.43 23.52
CA THR A 301 -14.72 -3.68 23.17
C THR A 301 -13.97 -4.37 22.03
N PRO A 302 -13.39 -5.56 22.27
CA PRO A 302 -12.66 -6.25 21.22
C PRO A 302 -13.61 -6.80 20.19
N LEU A 303 -13.28 -6.59 18.92
CA LEU A 303 -13.97 -7.21 17.80
C LEU A 303 -13.42 -8.62 17.57
N MET A 304 -14.28 -9.53 17.17
CA MET A 304 -13.93 -10.83 16.62
C MET A 304 -14.12 -10.77 15.11
N THR A 305 -13.20 -11.39 14.35
CA THR A 305 -13.26 -11.33 12.90
C THR A 305 -12.95 -12.70 12.27
N ARG A 306 -13.55 -12.93 11.11
CA ARG A 306 -13.30 -14.07 10.21
C ARG A 306 -13.00 -13.53 8.84
N TYR A 307 -12.08 -14.18 8.11
CA TYR A 307 -11.73 -13.84 6.74
C TYR A 307 -11.77 -15.08 5.88
N TRP A 308 -12.30 -14.93 4.66
CA TRP A 308 -12.27 -16.00 3.66
C TRP A 308 -12.22 -15.39 2.25
N LYS A 309 -12.11 -16.21 1.26
CA LYS A 309 -12.20 -15.82 -0.14
C LYS A 309 -13.18 -16.70 -0.88
N VAL A 310 -13.83 -16.10 -1.85
CA VAL A 310 -14.70 -16.79 -2.81
C VAL A 310 -14.10 -16.60 -4.19
N TRP A 311 -14.23 -17.62 -5.05
CA TRP A 311 -13.77 -17.49 -6.43
C TRP A 311 -14.92 -17.05 -7.32
N ASP A 312 -14.68 -16.02 -8.10
CA ASP A 312 -15.61 -15.47 -9.08
C ASP A 312 -14.97 -15.49 -10.46
N THR A 313 -15.80 -15.58 -11.49
CA THR A 313 -15.37 -15.48 -12.89
C THR A 313 -15.75 -14.10 -13.39
N VAL A 314 -14.80 -13.17 -13.34
CA VAL A 314 -14.97 -11.76 -13.74
C VAL A 314 -14.51 -11.60 -15.19
N LYS A 315 -15.25 -10.82 -15.99
CA LYS A 315 -14.80 -10.40 -17.32
C LYS A 315 -13.72 -9.34 -17.16
N GLY A 316 -12.50 -9.68 -17.58
CA GLY A 316 -11.39 -8.72 -17.62
C GLY A 316 -11.64 -7.59 -18.62
N ALA A 317 -10.85 -6.51 -18.53
CA ALA A 317 -10.95 -5.36 -19.44
C ALA A 317 -10.76 -5.71 -20.92
N ASP A 318 -10.19 -6.88 -21.23
CA ASP A 318 -10.01 -7.44 -22.56
C ASP A 318 -11.18 -8.37 -23.01
N GLY A 319 -12.25 -8.44 -22.20
CA GLY A 319 -13.44 -9.26 -22.44
C GLY A 319 -13.24 -10.76 -22.16
N LYS A 320 -12.07 -11.18 -21.68
CA LYS A 320 -11.80 -12.56 -21.29
C LYS A 320 -12.27 -12.84 -19.87
N GLU A 321 -12.81 -14.03 -19.67
CA GLU A 321 -13.15 -14.51 -18.33
C GLU A 321 -11.87 -14.82 -17.54
N VAL A 322 -11.71 -14.14 -16.40
CA VAL A 322 -10.60 -14.35 -15.47
C VAL A 322 -11.20 -14.78 -14.14
N SER A 323 -10.74 -15.91 -13.63
CA SER A 323 -11.11 -16.32 -12.27
C SER A 323 -10.36 -15.47 -11.27
N GLU A 324 -11.07 -14.67 -10.51
CA GLU A 324 -10.54 -13.78 -9.48
C GLU A 324 -11.03 -14.22 -8.10
N ALA A 325 -10.14 -14.17 -7.12
CA ALA A 325 -10.49 -14.45 -5.74
C ALA A 325 -10.98 -13.16 -5.06
N ILE A 326 -12.21 -13.18 -4.57
CA ILE A 326 -12.85 -12.06 -3.89
C ILE A 326 -12.68 -12.26 -2.39
N PRO A 327 -12.05 -11.31 -1.67
CA PRO A 327 -11.95 -11.38 -0.22
C PRO A 327 -13.28 -10.99 0.43
N GLU A 328 -13.65 -11.75 1.42
CA GLU A 328 -14.82 -11.48 2.27
C GLU A 328 -14.40 -11.52 3.74
N PHE A 329 -15.11 -10.82 4.60
CA PHE A 329 -14.90 -10.88 6.04
C PHE A 329 -16.20 -10.69 6.79
N ALA A 330 -16.22 -11.16 8.04
CA ALA A 330 -17.28 -10.89 8.99
C ALA A 330 -16.70 -10.41 10.32
N THR A 331 -17.50 -9.63 11.03
CA THR A 331 -17.14 -9.06 12.34
C THR A 331 -18.28 -9.29 13.30
N ALA A 332 -17.92 -9.72 14.52
CA ALA A 332 -18.83 -9.91 15.64
C ALA A 332 -18.27 -9.28 16.92
N THR A 333 -19.11 -9.12 17.92
CA THR A 333 -18.71 -8.84 19.30
C THR A 333 -19.30 -9.90 20.23
N ALA A 334 -18.68 -10.08 21.40
CA ALA A 334 -19.24 -10.97 22.42
C ALA A 334 -20.47 -10.35 23.13
N ALA A 335 -20.72 -9.06 22.93
CA ALA A 335 -21.84 -8.35 23.54
C ALA A 335 -23.15 -8.71 22.85
N HIS A 336 -24.23 -8.71 23.63
CA HIS A 336 -25.58 -8.88 23.12
C HIS A 336 -26.49 -7.82 23.78
N PRO A 337 -27.13 -6.89 23.01
CA PRO A 337 -27.03 -6.74 21.55
C PRO A 337 -25.62 -6.45 21.05
N MET A 338 -25.29 -6.93 19.85
CA MET A 338 -24.06 -6.61 19.17
C MET A 338 -24.15 -5.16 18.64
N GLN A 339 -23.29 -4.30 19.13
CA GLN A 339 -23.20 -2.91 18.69
C GLN A 339 -21.85 -2.65 18.03
N MET A 340 -21.88 -1.95 16.89
CA MET A 340 -20.69 -1.55 16.18
C MET A 340 -20.94 -0.31 15.31
N ARG A 341 -19.88 0.32 14.86
CA ARG A 341 -19.93 1.38 13.86
C ARG A 341 -19.32 0.88 12.57
N VAL A 342 -19.92 1.24 11.45
CA VAL A 342 -19.41 0.89 10.13
C VAL A 342 -19.09 2.18 9.40
N PHE A 343 -17.80 2.43 9.15
CA PHE A 343 -17.35 3.52 8.28
C PHE A 343 -17.25 2.99 6.86
N VAL A 344 -17.96 3.63 5.92
CA VAL A 344 -17.88 3.29 4.50
C VAL A 344 -17.65 4.57 3.71
N GLY A 345 -16.43 4.75 3.20
CA GLY A 345 -16.11 6.01 2.56
C GLY A 345 -14.67 6.10 2.05
N PRO A 346 -14.25 7.32 1.69
CA PRO A 346 -12.93 7.59 1.18
C PRO A 346 -11.85 7.45 2.26
N LYS A 347 -10.64 7.07 1.85
CA LYS A 347 -9.46 7.08 2.72
C LYS A 347 -8.83 8.49 2.76
N ASP A 348 -9.64 9.50 3.08
CA ASP A 348 -9.11 10.83 3.38
C ASP A 348 -8.35 10.78 4.70
N TYR A 349 -7.10 11.25 4.69
CA TYR A 349 -6.21 11.16 5.85
C TYR A 349 -6.75 11.91 7.07
N ASP A 350 -7.30 13.10 6.86
CA ASP A 350 -7.77 13.96 7.95
C ASP A 350 -9.07 13.41 8.56
N ASP A 351 -10.00 12.95 7.72
CA ASP A 351 -11.24 12.30 8.15
C ASP A 351 -10.93 11.03 8.95
N LEU A 352 -10.03 10.17 8.45
CA LEU A 352 -9.62 8.95 9.11
C LEU A 352 -8.87 9.20 10.42
N LYS A 353 -8.07 10.24 10.50
CA LYS A 353 -7.36 10.65 11.72
C LYS A 353 -8.31 11.16 12.80
N ALA A 354 -9.40 11.80 12.42
CA ALA A 354 -10.42 12.28 13.35
C ALA A 354 -11.27 11.16 13.98
N MET A 355 -11.27 9.96 13.37
CA MET A 355 -12.01 8.80 13.89
C MET A 355 -11.49 8.33 15.25
N ARG A 356 -12.36 7.64 15.98
CA ARG A 356 -12.01 6.98 17.25
C ARG A 356 -12.42 5.51 17.20
N PRO A 357 -11.50 4.53 17.22
CA PRO A 357 -10.04 4.70 17.16
C PRO A 357 -9.58 5.32 15.83
N PRO A 358 -8.41 5.96 15.78
CA PRO A 358 -7.93 6.61 14.56
C PRO A 358 -7.63 5.58 13.47
N LEU A 359 -8.06 5.88 12.24
CA LEU A 359 -7.96 5.00 11.07
C LEU A 359 -6.90 5.47 10.06
N ASN A 360 -6.13 6.52 10.37
CA ASN A 360 -5.13 7.09 9.45
C ASN A 360 -4.06 6.07 9.02
N SER A 361 -3.82 5.01 9.80
CA SER A 361 -2.95 3.90 9.41
C SER A 361 -3.40 3.15 8.16
N LEU A 362 -4.67 3.31 7.73
CA LEU A 362 -5.18 2.76 6.47
C LEU A 362 -4.62 3.49 5.24
N VAL A 363 -4.16 4.74 5.40
CA VAL A 363 -3.39 5.46 4.38
C VAL A 363 -1.94 5.04 4.52
N GLN A 364 -1.55 3.98 3.80
CA GLN A 364 -0.23 3.38 3.92
C GLN A 364 0.76 4.11 3.02
N PHE A 365 1.68 4.85 3.61
CA PHE A 365 2.81 5.47 2.90
C PHE A 365 4.02 4.52 2.73
N GLY A 366 3.94 3.30 3.26
CA GLY A 366 4.96 2.28 3.12
C GLY A 366 6.24 2.57 3.89
N TRP A 367 7.36 2.01 3.46
CA TRP A 367 8.65 2.07 4.18
C TRP A 367 9.21 3.48 4.35
N PHE A 368 8.82 4.41 3.50
CA PHE A 368 9.28 5.81 3.53
C PHE A 368 8.24 6.74 4.15
N GLU A 369 7.35 6.22 5.00
CA GLU A 369 6.30 6.99 5.68
C GLU A 369 6.85 8.24 6.39
N PHE A 370 8.02 8.12 7.06
CA PHE A 370 8.68 9.24 7.74
C PHE A 370 9.07 10.41 6.81
N VAL A 371 9.16 10.18 5.50
CA VAL A 371 9.35 11.22 4.47
C VAL A 371 8.03 11.52 3.77
N ALA A 372 7.23 10.52 3.49
CA ALA A 372 5.96 10.65 2.75
C ALA A 372 4.94 11.49 3.51
N ASP A 373 4.78 11.25 4.81
CA ASP A 373 3.80 11.95 5.66
C ASP A 373 4.06 13.47 5.72
N PRO A 374 5.27 13.97 6.05
CA PRO A 374 5.53 15.41 6.01
C PRO A 374 5.43 16.02 4.61
N LEU A 375 5.81 15.30 3.55
CA LEU A 375 5.66 15.78 2.18
C LEU A 375 4.19 15.87 1.77
N PHE A 376 3.37 14.91 2.19
CA PHE A 376 1.93 14.92 1.96
C PHE A 376 1.25 16.11 2.66
N HIS A 377 1.59 16.35 3.91
CA HIS A 377 1.08 17.51 4.65
C HIS A 377 1.54 18.84 4.04
N ALA A 378 2.80 18.93 3.61
CA ALA A 378 3.30 20.10 2.89
C ALA A 378 2.55 20.32 1.57
N LEU A 379 2.25 19.23 0.83
CA LEU A 379 1.45 19.29 -0.40
C LEU A 379 0.03 19.79 -0.14
N LYS A 380 -0.66 19.27 0.90
CA LYS A 380 -2.00 19.72 1.32
C LYS A 380 -1.96 21.20 1.76
N TRP A 381 -0.93 21.59 2.47
CA TRP A 381 -0.74 22.99 2.89
C TRP A 381 -0.57 23.92 1.67
N LEU A 382 0.26 23.55 0.71
CA LEU A 382 0.44 24.33 -0.53
C LEU A 382 -0.85 24.40 -1.35
N HIS A 383 -1.61 23.30 -1.38
CA HIS A 383 -2.88 23.27 -2.12
C HIS A 383 -3.92 24.28 -1.59
N LYS A 384 -3.87 24.63 -0.31
CA LYS A 384 -4.74 25.69 0.26
C LYS A 384 -4.52 27.07 -0.41
N TYR A 385 -3.29 27.33 -0.88
CA TYR A 385 -2.94 28.60 -1.55
C TYR A 385 -3.01 28.49 -3.07
N VAL A 386 -2.76 27.31 -3.61
CA VAL A 386 -2.79 27.02 -5.05
C VAL A 386 -3.83 25.93 -5.29
N PRO A 387 -5.10 26.28 -5.62
CA PRO A 387 -6.22 25.34 -5.65
C PRO A 387 -6.19 24.42 -6.88
N ASN A 388 -4.99 23.93 -7.24
CA ASN A 388 -4.78 22.91 -8.27
C ASN A 388 -3.62 22.00 -7.84
N TRP A 389 -3.89 20.71 -7.75
CA TRP A 389 -2.92 19.73 -7.27
C TRP A 389 -1.65 19.64 -8.10
N GLY A 390 -1.75 19.77 -9.44
CA GLY A 390 -0.59 19.75 -10.32
C GLY A 390 0.35 20.92 -10.05
N TRP A 391 -0.18 22.12 -9.92
CA TRP A 391 0.63 23.28 -9.56
C TRP A 391 1.17 23.22 -8.12
N ALA A 392 0.44 22.63 -7.20
CA ALA A 392 0.92 22.36 -5.85
C ALA A 392 2.12 21.38 -5.85
N ILE A 393 2.08 20.33 -6.69
CA ILE A 393 3.22 19.40 -6.89
C ILE A 393 4.43 20.16 -7.48
N VAL A 394 4.22 21.00 -8.48
CA VAL A 394 5.29 21.82 -9.07
C VAL A 394 5.93 22.72 -7.99
N LEU A 395 5.12 23.43 -7.21
CA LEU A 395 5.61 24.32 -6.17
C LEU A 395 6.35 23.58 -5.06
N LEU A 396 5.80 22.44 -4.59
CA LEU A 396 6.49 21.57 -3.63
C LEU A 396 7.85 21.12 -4.16
N THR A 397 7.91 20.74 -5.42
CA THR A 397 9.15 20.33 -6.08
C THR A 397 10.19 21.45 -6.13
N LEU A 398 9.75 22.67 -6.43
CA LEU A 398 10.62 23.84 -6.40
C LEU A 398 11.20 24.06 -5.00
N VAL A 399 10.36 24.01 -3.97
CA VAL A 399 10.79 24.17 -2.56
C VAL A 399 11.81 23.08 -2.19
N ILE A 400 11.53 21.82 -2.48
CA ILE A 400 12.44 20.70 -2.21
C ILE A 400 13.80 20.93 -2.89
N ASN A 401 13.80 21.27 -4.19
CA ASN A 401 15.04 21.50 -4.93
C ASN A 401 15.80 22.73 -4.44
N MET A 402 15.12 23.75 -3.93
CA MET A 402 15.74 24.93 -3.32
C MET A 402 16.42 24.56 -2.00
N VAL A 403 15.76 23.79 -1.14
CA VAL A 403 16.34 23.30 0.13
C VAL A 403 17.56 22.41 -0.11
N LEU A 404 17.53 21.58 -1.16
CA LEU A 404 18.64 20.70 -1.51
C LEU A 404 19.76 21.37 -2.32
N PHE A 405 19.57 22.61 -2.77
CA PHE A 405 20.54 23.28 -3.65
C PHE A 405 21.92 23.51 -3.00
N PRO A 406 22.07 23.89 -1.73
CA PRO A 406 23.39 23.99 -1.09
C PRO A 406 24.17 22.69 -1.11
N LEU A 407 23.49 21.55 -0.88
CA LEU A 407 24.10 20.24 -0.94
C LEU A 407 24.55 19.90 -2.38
N ARG A 408 23.75 20.29 -3.37
CA ARG A 408 24.09 20.11 -4.78
C ARG A 408 25.34 20.92 -5.19
N ILE A 409 25.48 22.17 -4.68
CA ILE A 409 26.70 22.98 -4.88
C ILE A 409 27.93 22.26 -4.30
N SER A 410 27.83 21.73 -3.08
CA SER A 410 28.93 21.01 -2.42
C SER A 410 29.35 19.78 -3.22
N SER A 411 28.36 18.98 -3.66
CA SER A 411 28.61 17.80 -4.49
C SER A 411 29.22 18.15 -5.85
N TYR A 412 28.75 19.23 -6.50
CA TYR A 412 29.32 19.72 -7.76
C TYR A 412 30.78 20.13 -7.61
N ARG A 413 31.15 20.84 -6.53
CA ARG A 413 32.54 21.19 -6.23
C ARG A 413 33.42 19.96 -6.04
N THR A 414 32.91 18.93 -5.37
CA THR A 414 33.61 17.64 -5.23
C THR A 414 33.83 16.98 -6.60
N THR A 415 32.81 16.98 -7.47
CA THR A 415 32.88 16.50 -8.83
C THR A 415 33.96 17.21 -9.66
N LEU A 416 34.07 18.54 -9.56
CA LEU A 416 35.12 19.32 -10.22
C LEU A 416 36.50 18.96 -9.73
N LYS A 417 36.71 18.76 -8.42
CA LYS A 417 37.97 18.29 -7.86
C LYS A 417 38.33 16.89 -8.40
N MET A 418 37.38 15.97 -8.47
CA MET A 418 37.60 14.65 -9.05
C MET A 418 38.00 14.71 -10.52
N GLN A 419 37.42 15.62 -11.30
CA GLN A 419 37.82 15.81 -12.70
C GLN A 419 39.25 16.36 -12.85
N ARG A 420 39.71 17.23 -11.93
CA ARG A 420 41.10 17.75 -11.96
C ARG A 420 42.14 16.64 -11.81
N VAL A 421 41.89 15.70 -10.92
CA VAL A 421 42.80 14.56 -10.69
C VAL A 421 42.55 13.40 -11.67
N GLY A 422 41.52 13.50 -12.52
CA GLY A 422 41.18 12.49 -13.51
C GLY A 422 42.34 12.01 -14.37
N PRO A 423 43.22 12.89 -14.94
CA PRO A 423 44.38 12.48 -15.70
C PRO A 423 45.38 11.64 -14.90
N GLU A 424 45.64 11.97 -13.62
CA GLU A 424 46.53 11.20 -12.73
C GLU A 424 45.94 9.82 -12.43
N VAL A 425 44.63 9.77 -12.10
CA VAL A 425 43.91 8.52 -11.87
C VAL A 425 43.93 7.63 -13.11
N LYS A 426 43.74 8.21 -14.31
CA LYS A 426 43.79 7.50 -15.57
C LYS A 426 45.19 6.90 -15.82
N ALA A 427 46.24 7.67 -15.55
CA ALA A 427 47.63 7.19 -15.70
C ALA A 427 47.93 5.98 -14.78
N ILE A 428 47.38 5.98 -13.55
CA ILE A 428 47.49 4.82 -12.67
C ILE A 428 46.72 3.65 -13.25
N GLN A 429 45.46 3.85 -13.65
CA GLN A 429 44.61 2.79 -14.21
C GLN A 429 45.24 2.14 -15.45
N GLU A 430 45.88 2.94 -16.32
CA GLU A 430 46.58 2.44 -17.50
C GLU A 430 47.81 1.57 -17.14
N ARG A 431 48.58 1.94 -16.10
CA ARG A 431 49.71 1.11 -15.60
C ARG A 431 49.26 -0.29 -15.16
N TYR A 432 48.07 -0.36 -14.56
CA TYR A 432 47.49 -1.60 -14.05
C TYR A 432 46.52 -2.30 -15.02
N LYS A 433 46.32 -1.79 -16.24
CA LYS A 433 45.36 -2.31 -17.23
C LYS A 433 45.64 -3.75 -17.63
N LYS A 434 46.93 -4.15 -17.66
CA LYS A 434 47.39 -5.50 -18.04
C LYS A 434 47.01 -6.59 -17.03
N TYR A 435 46.61 -6.25 -15.81
CA TYR A 435 46.28 -7.20 -14.77
C TYR A 435 44.79 -7.52 -14.78
N LYS A 436 44.45 -8.80 -14.55
CA LYS A 436 43.02 -9.25 -14.42
C LYS A 436 42.38 -8.65 -13.20
N LEU A 437 41.03 -8.57 -13.19
CA LEU A 437 40.26 -8.01 -12.10
C LEU A 437 40.55 -8.63 -10.72
N ASN A 438 40.84 -9.92 -10.66
CA ASN A 438 41.13 -10.66 -9.44
C ASN A 438 42.64 -10.66 -9.05
N ASP A 439 43.50 -9.92 -9.77
CA ASP A 439 44.93 -9.84 -9.44
C ASP A 439 45.11 -8.97 -8.17
N PRO A 440 45.91 -9.41 -7.17
CA PRO A 440 46.22 -8.64 -5.97
C PRO A 440 46.72 -7.22 -6.23
N ARG A 441 47.44 -7.03 -7.33
CA ARG A 441 47.98 -5.72 -7.77
C ARG A 441 46.86 -4.70 -8.11
N LYS A 442 45.62 -5.14 -8.34
CA LYS A 442 44.47 -4.21 -8.45
C LYS A 442 44.14 -3.55 -7.12
N ALA A 443 44.44 -4.20 -6.00
CA ALA A 443 44.29 -3.58 -4.68
C ALA A 443 45.31 -2.43 -4.49
N ASP A 444 46.54 -2.58 -5.02
CA ASP A 444 47.54 -1.52 -4.97
C ASP A 444 47.13 -0.33 -5.85
N MET A 445 46.62 -0.60 -7.05
CA MET A 445 46.00 0.45 -7.88
C MET A 445 44.94 1.26 -7.11
N ASN A 446 44.04 0.57 -6.40
CA ASN A 446 43.01 1.25 -5.63
C ASN A 446 43.59 2.08 -4.47
N LYS A 447 44.66 1.58 -3.81
CA LYS A 447 45.39 2.34 -2.78
C LYS A 447 46.04 3.60 -3.37
N GLU A 448 46.71 3.52 -4.53
CA GLU A 448 47.32 4.68 -5.19
C GLU A 448 46.23 5.72 -5.57
N VAL A 449 45.10 5.29 -6.13
CA VAL A 449 43.97 6.16 -6.47
C VAL A 449 43.41 6.82 -5.21
N MET A 450 43.21 6.05 -4.14
CA MET A 450 42.71 6.59 -2.88
C MET A 450 43.68 7.58 -2.24
N ALA A 451 44.99 7.35 -2.36
CA ALA A 451 46.02 8.30 -1.88
C ALA A 451 45.96 9.64 -2.62
N ILE A 452 45.69 9.65 -3.94
CA ILE A 452 45.43 10.88 -4.69
C ILE A 452 44.20 11.61 -4.12
N TYR A 453 43.09 10.90 -3.92
CA TYR A 453 41.86 11.51 -3.38
C TYR A 453 42.08 12.08 -1.97
N GLN A 454 42.84 11.38 -1.12
CA GLN A 454 43.16 11.87 0.23
C GLN A 454 44.07 13.10 0.17
N ARG A 455 45.09 13.12 -0.69
CA ARG A 455 45.99 14.27 -0.90
C ARG A 455 45.22 15.54 -1.29
N GLU A 456 44.20 15.40 -2.14
CA GLU A 456 43.40 16.53 -2.64
C GLU A 456 42.18 16.83 -1.77
N GLY A 457 42.00 16.12 -0.64
CA GLY A 457 40.83 16.28 0.24
C GLY A 457 39.52 15.96 -0.46
N ILE A 458 39.53 14.96 -1.34
CA ILE A 458 38.34 14.53 -2.10
C ILE A 458 37.71 13.34 -1.40
N ASN A 459 36.43 13.49 -1.03
CA ASN A 459 35.62 12.35 -0.63
C ASN A 459 34.90 11.79 -1.87
N PRO A 460 35.23 10.57 -2.34
CA PRO A 460 34.62 9.99 -3.54
C PRO A 460 33.10 9.78 -3.40
N ILE A 461 32.59 9.62 -2.16
CA ILE A 461 31.17 9.49 -1.88
C ILE A 461 30.44 10.85 -1.97
N GLY A 462 31.17 11.97 -1.80
CA GLY A 462 30.57 13.32 -1.80
C GLY A 462 29.82 13.68 -3.10
N GLY A 463 30.22 13.08 -4.23
CA GLY A 463 29.56 13.26 -5.52
C GLY A 463 28.17 12.61 -5.63
N CYS A 464 27.93 11.51 -4.93
CA CYS A 464 26.66 10.76 -5.01
C CYS A 464 25.67 11.08 -3.87
N VAL A 465 26.08 11.88 -2.86
CA VAL A 465 25.22 12.25 -1.71
C VAL A 465 23.87 12.84 -2.12
N PRO A 466 23.76 13.76 -3.11
CA PRO A 466 22.45 14.26 -3.54
C PRO A 466 21.54 13.17 -4.09
N MET A 467 22.09 12.19 -4.81
CA MET A 467 21.32 11.06 -5.35
C MET A 467 20.80 10.16 -4.23
N LEU A 468 21.63 9.88 -3.21
CA LEU A 468 21.23 9.06 -2.06
C LEU A 468 20.12 9.74 -1.25
N LEU A 469 20.18 11.07 -1.08
CA LEU A 469 19.14 11.82 -0.38
C LEU A 469 17.85 11.97 -1.20
N GLN A 470 17.98 12.01 -2.52
CA GLN A 470 16.85 12.11 -3.44
C GLN A 470 15.99 10.83 -3.46
N MET A 471 16.59 9.65 -3.23
CA MET A 471 15.84 8.38 -3.27
C MET A 471 14.71 8.30 -2.22
N PRO A 472 14.93 8.57 -0.91
CA PRO A 472 13.85 8.60 0.07
C PRO A 472 12.75 9.61 -0.28
N ILE A 473 13.12 10.78 -0.80
CA ILE A 473 12.16 11.81 -1.24
C ILE A 473 11.32 11.29 -2.41
N TRP A 474 11.97 10.66 -3.39
CA TRP A 474 11.29 10.10 -4.55
C TRP A 474 10.31 8.98 -4.17
N PHE A 475 10.75 8.02 -3.34
CA PHE A 475 9.89 6.94 -2.87
C PHE A 475 8.78 7.45 -1.96
N GLY A 476 9.10 8.36 -1.03
CA GLY A 476 8.13 8.96 -0.13
C GLY A 476 7.05 9.73 -0.89
N LEU A 477 7.45 10.58 -1.84
CA LEU A 477 6.49 11.32 -2.65
C LEU A 477 5.67 10.40 -3.56
N ASN A 478 6.28 9.38 -4.16
CA ASN A 478 5.54 8.39 -4.95
C ASN A 478 4.47 7.69 -4.11
N SER A 479 4.80 7.30 -2.88
CA SER A 479 3.83 6.68 -1.95
C SER A 479 2.72 7.66 -1.55
N ALA A 480 3.08 8.90 -1.24
CA ALA A 480 2.12 9.96 -0.90
C ALA A 480 1.16 10.25 -2.06
N LEU A 481 1.69 10.47 -3.28
CA LEU A 481 0.87 10.77 -4.46
C LEU A 481 -0.02 9.60 -4.89
N ARG A 482 0.44 8.35 -4.68
CA ARG A 482 -0.36 7.16 -5.00
C ARG A 482 -1.48 6.90 -4.00
N GLY A 483 -1.24 7.17 -2.72
CA GLY A 483 -2.22 6.92 -1.64
C GLY A 483 -3.25 8.03 -1.46
N ALA A 484 -3.00 9.21 -2.02
CA ALA A 484 -3.86 10.38 -1.85
C ALA A 484 -5.13 10.29 -2.71
N ILE A 485 -6.28 10.16 -2.06
CA ILE A 485 -7.57 10.18 -2.75
C ILE A 485 -7.84 11.53 -3.42
N GLU A 486 -7.28 12.60 -2.89
CA GLU A 486 -7.41 13.97 -3.39
C GLU A 486 -6.82 14.17 -4.79
N LEU A 487 -5.90 13.29 -5.19
CA LEU A 487 -5.28 13.32 -6.53
C LEU A 487 -6.08 12.53 -7.56
N ARG A 488 -7.03 11.68 -7.11
CA ARG A 488 -7.90 10.94 -8.01
C ARG A 488 -8.82 11.91 -8.74
N HIS A 489 -8.84 11.83 -10.07
CA HIS A 489 -9.55 12.75 -10.98
C HIS A 489 -9.14 14.23 -10.83
N ALA A 490 -8.01 14.51 -10.16
CA ALA A 490 -7.44 15.85 -10.15
C ALA A 490 -6.78 16.16 -11.50
N SER A 491 -7.25 17.20 -12.18
CA SER A 491 -6.77 17.57 -13.52
C SER A 491 -5.62 18.57 -13.46
N TRP A 492 -4.71 18.46 -14.45
CA TRP A 492 -3.66 19.44 -14.69
C TRP A 492 -3.33 19.51 -16.19
N LEU A 493 -3.54 20.66 -16.82
CA LEU A 493 -3.40 20.86 -18.27
C LEU A 493 -4.16 19.78 -19.06
N TRP A 494 -3.46 18.93 -19.79
CA TRP A 494 -4.05 17.81 -20.57
C TRP A 494 -4.26 16.53 -19.75
N VAL A 495 -3.71 16.46 -18.55
CA VAL A 495 -3.87 15.31 -17.66
C VAL A 495 -5.19 15.44 -16.92
N HIS A 496 -6.08 14.47 -17.09
CA HIS A 496 -7.39 14.47 -16.43
C HIS A 496 -7.37 13.83 -15.05
N ASP A 497 -6.35 13.02 -14.75
CA ASP A 497 -6.16 12.36 -13.48
C ASP A 497 -4.66 12.27 -13.14
N LEU A 498 -4.23 12.98 -12.10
CA LEU A 498 -2.86 12.97 -11.63
C LEU A 498 -2.47 11.65 -10.93
N ALA A 499 -3.45 10.87 -10.47
CA ALA A 499 -3.21 9.56 -9.88
C ALA A 499 -3.04 8.45 -10.94
N ALA A 500 -3.59 8.64 -12.14
CA ALA A 500 -3.45 7.74 -13.27
C ALA A 500 -2.22 8.08 -14.15
N LYS A 501 -1.94 7.21 -15.11
CA LYS A 501 -0.88 7.46 -16.10
C LYS A 501 -1.30 8.54 -17.11
N ASP A 502 -0.32 9.24 -17.68
CA ASP A 502 -0.56 10.22 -18.73
C ASP A 502 -1.09 9.52 -20.00
N PRO A 503 -2.31 9.84 -20.46
CA PRO A 503 -2.93 9.17 -21.60
C PRO A 503 -2.18 9.39 -22.92
N TYR A 504 -1.46 10.51 -23.04
CA TYR A 504 -0.73 10.89 -24.26
C TYR A 504 0.77 10.60 -24.17
N TYR A 505 1.28 10.08 -23.04
CA TYR A 505 2.70 9.85 -22.79
C TYR A 505 3.60 11.10 -22.94
N ILE A 506 3.03 12.30 -22.92
CA ILE A 506 3.78 13.56 -23.04
C ILE A 506 4.71 13.73 -21.84
N LEU A 507 4.22 13.50 -20.62
CA LEU A 507 5.04 13.59 -19.39
C LEU A 507 6.19 12.58 -19.41
N PRO A 508 6.00 11.27 -19.64
CA PRO A 508 7.09 10.32 -19.73
C PRO A 508 8.16 10.68 -20.76
N VAL A 509 7.75 11.11 -21.95
CA VAL A 509 8.68 11.49 -23.02
C VAL A 509 9.47 12.75 -22.64
N THR A 510 8.80 13.78 -22.10
CA THR A 510 9.48 15.02 -21.67
C THR A 510 10.39 14.81 -20.47
N VAL A 511 10.04 13.91 -19.54
CA VAL A 511 10.93 13.42 -18.49
C VAL A 511 12.19 12.83 -19.10
N GLY A 512 12.06 11.96 -20.08
CA GLY A 512 13.19 11.34 -20.75
C GLY A 512 14.13 12.34 -21.39
N ILE A 513 13.59 13.29 -22.13
CA ILE A 513 14.35 14.36 -22.77
C ILE A 513 15.08 15.22 -21.73
N SER A 514 14.37 15.63 -20.66
CA SER A 514 14.95 16.46 -19.60
C SER A 514 16.08 15.74 -18.86
N MET A 515 15.92 14.45 -18.53
CA MET A 515 16.95 13.64 -17.90
C MET A 515 18.19 13.49 -18.79
N TYR A 516 18.00 13.30 -20.08
CA TYR A 516 19.09 13.25 -21.05
C TYR A 516 19.86 14.58 -21.11
N LEU A 517 19.16 15.70 -21.10
CA LEU A 517 19.79 17.05 -21.07
C LEU A 517 20.59 17.27 -19.79
N VAL A 518 20.02 16.93 -18.61
CA VAL A 518 20.75 16.99 -17.34
C VAL A 518 22.04 16.15 -17.41
N SER A 519 21.93 14.93 -17.92
CA SER A 519 23.08 14.04 -18.05
C SER A 519 24.19 14.61 -18.96
N LYS A 520 23.82 15.25 -20.08
CA LYS A 520 24.78 15.93 -20.95
C LYS A 520 25.49 17.11 -20.30
N MET A 521 24.78 17.85 -19.45
CA MET A 521 25.31 19.05 -18.77
C MET A 521 26.14 18.71 -17.53
N THR A 522 25.94 17.52 -16.96
CA THR A 522 26.63 17.09 -15.75
C THR A 522 28.04 16.62 -16.08
N PRO A 523 29.08 17.14 -15.40
CA PRO A 523 30.45 16.73 -15.64
C PRO A 523 30.66 15.24 -15.31
N MET A 524 31.32 14.50 -16.21
CA MET A 524 31.63 13.09 -15.96
C MET A 524 32.79 12.98 -14.95
N THR A 525 32.63 12.13 -13.95
CA THR A 525 33.63 11.88 -12.90
C THR A 525 34.48 10.63 -13.14
N THR A 526 34.02 9.75 -14.05
CA THR A 526 34.67 8.48 -14.29
C THR A 526 35.69 8.56 -15.42
N THR A 527 36.86 7.96 -15.18
CA THR A 527 37.93 7.78 -16.17
C THR A 527 37.88 6.41 -16.85
N ASP A 528 37.06 5.50 -16.35
CA ASP A 528 36.85 4.16 -16.93
C ASP A 528 35.91 4.25 -18.15
N PRO A 529 36.31 3.82 -19.34
CA PRO A 529 35.51 3.84 -20.55
C PRO A 529 34.19 3.04 -20.44
N GLN A 530 34.19 1.89 -19.73
CA GLN A 530 33.00 1.06 -19.54
C GLN A 530 31.98 1.76 -18.63
N GLN A 531 32.46 2.34 -17.54
CA GLN A 531 31.61 3.10 -16.62
C GLN A 531 31.06 4.37 -17.28
N ALA A 532 31.86 5.06 -18.09
CA ALA A 532 31.44 6.23 -18.87
C ALA A 532 30.34 5.87 -19.88
N GLN A 533 30.44 4.71 -20.54
CA GLN A 533 29.41 4.23 -21.46
C GLN A 533 28.12 3.87 -20.72
N MET A 534 28.21 3.18 -19.57
CA MET A 534 27.07 2.85 -18.73
C MET A 534 26.34 4.12 -18.22
N MET A 535 27.08 5.14 -17.77
CA MET A 535 26.52 6.42 -17.32
C MET A 535 25.83 7.19 -18.45
N LYS A 536 26.24 7.03 -19.70
CA LYS A 536 25.52 7.59 -20.86
C LYS A 536 24.24 6.85 -21.20
N PHE A 537 24.22 5.53 -20.96
CA PHE A 537 23.06 4.69 -21.26
C PHE A 537 21.98 4.73 -20.16
N LEU A 538 22.39 4.99 -18.91
CA LEU A 538 21.50 5.02 -17.76
C LEU A 538 20.29 5.97 -17.89
N PRO A 539 20.43 7.23 -18.34
CA PRO A 539 19.27 8.12 -18.55
C PRO A 539 18.30 7.60 -19.61
N ILE A 540 18.80 6.96 -20.65
CA ILE A 540 18.00 6.39 -21.73
C ILE A 540 17.21 5.19 -21.21
N SER A 541 17.83 4.29 -20.45
CA SER A 541 17.16 3.12 -19.87
C SER A 541 16.12 3.52 -18.82
N MET A 542 16.41 4.53 -18.00
CA MET A 542 15.43 5.08 -17.06
C MET A 542 14.26 5.73 -17.78
N SER A 543 14.49 6.47 -18.86
CA SER A 543 13.44 7.05 -19.68
C SER A 543 12.52 6.00 -20.28
N ALA A 544 13.10 4.93 -20.83
CA ALA A 544 12.36 3.79 -21.33
C ALA A 544 11.49 3.15 -20.22
N MET A 545 12.03 3.04 -19.00
CA MET A 545 11.28 2.54 -17.85
C MET A 545 10.01 3.38 -17.59
N PHE A 546 10.06 4.71 -17.69
CA PHE A 546 8.88 5.58 -17.50
C PHE A 546 7.80 5.42 -18.58
N VAL A 547 8.17 4.96 -19.78
CA VAL A 547 7.21 4.66 -20.85
C VAL A 547 6.55 3.29 -20.65
N PHE A 548 7.33 2.29 -20.23
CA PHE A 548 6.84 0.91 -20.11
C PHE A 548 6.16 0.59 -18.77
N PHE A 549 6.50 1.32 -17.70
CA PHE A 549 5.88 1.11 -16.40
C PHE A 549 4.78 2.16 -16.12
N PRO A 550 3.66 1.76 -15.53
CA PRO A 550 2.54 2.65 -15.25
C PRO A 550 2.85 3.55 -14.02
N PHE A 551 3.58 4.62 -14.24
CA PHE A 551 3.76 5.66 -13.23
C PHE A 551 2.62 6.67 -13.29
N SER A 552 2.20 7.17 -12.11
CA SER A 552 1.19 8.23 -12.05
C SER A 552 1.70 9.53 -12.69
N SER A 553 0.79 10.26 -13.33
CA SER A 553 1.09 11.57 -13.94
C SER A 553 1.63 12.57 -12.92
N GLY A 554 1.14 12.52 -11.67
CA GLY A 554 1.65 13.35 -10.58
C GLY A 554 3.13 13.08 -10.27
N LEU A 555 3.56 11.82 -10.26
CA LEU A 555 4.97 11.46 -10.10
C LEU A 555 5.81 11.89 -11.31
N ALA A 556 5.30 11.67 -12.52
CA ALA A 556 5.98 12.12 -13.75
C ALA A 556 6.16 13.65 -13.77
N LEU A 557 5.15 14.39 -13.32
CA LEU A 557 5.19 15.85 -13.17
C LEU A 557 6.25 16.30 -12.15
N TYR A 558 6.34 15.62 -11.01
CA TYR A 558 7.41 15.87 -10.02
C TYR A 558 8.79 15.66 -10.63
N ILE A 559 9.00 14.54 -11.34
CA ILE A 559 10.31 14.21 -11.94
C ILE A 559 10.65 15.22 -13.05
N LEU A 560 9.69 15.57 -13.88
CA LEU A 560 9.87 16.59 -14.93
C LEU A 560 10.29 17.93 -14.34
N THR A 561 9.52 18.42 -13.35
CA THR A 561 9.81 19.68 -12.67
C THR A 561 11.19 19.66 -11.99
N SER A 562 11.51 18.58 -11.28
CA SER A 562 12.82 18.41 -10.64
C SER A 562 13.96 18.38 -11.67
N SER A 563 13.76 17.76 -12.83
CA SER A 563 14.73 17.73 -13.93
C SER A 563 14.92 19.11 -14.57
N LEU A 564 13.85 19.85 -14.81
CA LEU A 564 13.92 21.20 -15.34
C LEU A 564 14.65 22.17 -14.38
N VAL A 565 14.32 22.10 -13.09
CA VAL A 565 15.07 22.84 -12.05
C VAL A 565 16.53 22.40 -12.04
N GLY A 566 16.76 21.09 -12.19
CA GLY A 566 18.08 20.51 -12.30
C GLY A 566 18.91 21.06 -13.46
N ILE A 567 18.29 21.26 -14.63
CA ILE A 567 18.94 21.90 -15.79
C ILE A 567 19.35 23.34 -15.47
N LEU A 568 18.44 24.14 -14.88
CA LEU A 568 18.72 25.52 -14.48
C LEU A 568 19.85 25.60 -13.45
N GLN A 569 19.80 24.77 -12.42
CA GLN A 569 20.85 24.69 -11.40
C GLN A 569 22.17 24.27 -12.00
N GLN A 570 22.19 23.29 -12.89
CA GLN A 570 23.41 22.80 -13.54
C GLN A 570 23.99 23.86 -14.48
N TRP A 571 23.15 24.56 -15.25
CA TRP A 571 23.58 25.69 -16.05
C TRP A 571 24.23 26.78 -15.22
N TYR A 572 23.60 27.16 -14.09
CA TYR A 572 24.15 28.15 -13.15
C TYR A 572 25.51 27.70 -12.61
N LEU A 573 25.63 26.43 -12.16
CA LEU A 573 26.87 25.88 -11.62
C LEU A 573 27.99 25.82 -12.67
N ASN A 574 27.68 25.42 -13.88
CA ASN A 574 28.64 25.39 -14.98
C ASN A 574 29.18 26.79 -15.32
N ARG A 575 28.32 27.83 -15.19
CA ARG A 575 28.71 29.22 -15.47
C ARG A 575 29.52 29.85 -14.33
N THR A 576 29.16 29.58 -13.08
CA THR A 576 29.82 30.15 -11.89
C THR A 576 31.09 29.40 -11.48
N HIS A 577 31.18 28.13 -11.82
CA HIS A 577 32.31 27.26 -11.51
C HIS A 577 32.72 26.53 -12.80
N PRO A 578 33.40 27.21 -13.73
CA PRO A 578 33.72 26.61 -15.03
C PRO A 578 34.63 25.39 -14.86
N LEU A 579 34.46 24.42 -15.77
CA LEU A 579 35.25 23.22 -15.82
C LEU A 579 36.72 23.60 -15.94
N PRO A 580 37.65 22.95 -15.20
CA PRO A 580 39.09 23.17 -15.41
C PRO A 580 39.47 22.78 -16.85
N ALA A 581 40.27 23.64 -17.50
CA ALA A 581 40.79 23.31 -18.83
C ALA A 581 41.51 21.95 -18.78
N PRO A 582 41.37 21.10 -19.80
CA PRO A 582 42.06 19.81 -19.84
C PRO A 582 43.57 20.07 -19.68
N ALA A 583 44.18 19.41 -18.69
CA ALA A 583 45.60 19.51 -18.46
C ALA A 583 46.34 19.15 -19.77
N LYS A 584 47.14 20.07 -20.30
CA LYS A 584 48.00 19.77 -21.46
C LYS A 584 48.88 18.58 -21.08
N PRO A 585 48.99 17.56 -21.94
CA PRO A 585 49.86 16.42 -21.64
C PRO A 585 51.27 16.95 -21.41
N THR A 586 51.78 16.81 -20.19
CA THR A 586 53.17 17.08 -19.88
C THR A 586 54.00 16.13 -20.73
N ARG A 587 54.67 16.67 -21.73
CA ARG A 587 55.66 15.92 -22.54
C ARG A 587 56.67 15.35 -21.56
N ALA A 588 56.67 14.04 -21.38
CA ALA A 588 57.72 13.37 -20.64
C ALA A 588 59.05 13.78 -21.28
N LYS A 589 59.87 14.51 -20.55
CA LYS A 589 61.28 14.67 -20.93
C LYS A 589 61.85 13.27 -20.99
N LYS A 590 62.39 12.92 -22.18
CA LYS A 590 63.22 11.72 -22.42
C LYS A 590 64.41 11.72 -21.52
#